data_f39724633be0c69752632712aca33f7a
#
_entry.id   f39724633be0c69752632712aca33f7a
#
_cell.length_a   1.000
_cell.length_b   1.000
_cell.length_c   1.000
_cell.angle_alpha   90.00
_cell.angle_beta   90.00
_cell.angle_gamma   90.00
#
_symmetry.space_group_name_H-M   'P 1'
#
loop_
_entity.id
_entity.type
_entity.pdbx_description
1 polymer ?
#
loop_
_entity_poly.entity_id
_entity_poly.type
_entity_poly.pdbx_seq_one_letter_code
_entity_poly.pdbx_strand_id
1 'polypeptide(L)'
;MVAVPAWVWRFGSIPRALIVGLVFGIVTGLLAFVGSGSVLAGLVALVIVTPLYGALMARRMTKYWPGANNLTGTDRVAVTRAVRTGRDIGDARLAPAVIAYSRALQAASERSRLRWWLIVVLGVVALGFAIVDTVTPAPVGEAVVSWLYFAFFPIEAWWWPRRQARLLANGRRAEQLV
;
A
#
# COMPACT_ATOMS: atom_id res chain seq x y z
N MET A 1 1.01 4.84 -0.29
CA MET A 1 0.15 5.92 0.26
C MET A 1 -1.33 5.72 -0.08
N VAL A 2 -1.65 5.34 -1.30
CA VAL A 2 -3.04 5.19 -1.80
C VAL A 2 -3.82 4.09 -1.07
N ALA A 3 -3.17 2.99 -0.69
CA ALA A 3 -3.81 1.85 -0.06
C ALA A 3 -4.02 1.99 1.46
N VAL A 4 -3.30 2.90 2.12
CA VAL A 4 -3.35 3.02 3.59
C VAL A 4 -4.62 3.78 4.02
N PRO A 5 -5.50 3.20 4.86
CA PRO A 5 -6.71 3.88 5.33
C PRO A 5 -6.43 5.21 6.02
N ALA A 6 -7.39 6.17 5.96
CA ALA A 6 -7.20 7.50 6.54
C ALA A 6 -6.97 7.46 8.06
N TRP A 7 -7.61 6.54 8.78
CA TRP A 7 -7.48 6.40 10.23
C TRP A 7 -6.06 6.04 10.70
N VAL A 8 -5.27 5.37 9.87
CA VAL A 8 -3.87 5.03 10.17
C VAL A 8 -3.02 6.28 10.33
N TRP A 9 -3.40 7.40 9.69
CA TRP A 9 -2.72 8.68 9.82
C TRP A 9 -2.90 9.34 11.19
N ARG A 10 -3.86 8.88 11.99
CA ARG A 10 -4.06 9.35 13.38
C ARG A 10 -2.83 9.07 14.25
N PHE A 11 -2.14 7.98 13.97
CA PHE A 11 -0.99 7.52 14.75
C PHE A 11 0.32 8.16 14.27
N GLY A 12 1.31 8.19 15.17
CA GLY A 12 2.67 8.59 14.85
C GLY A 12 3.35 7.64 13.85
N SER A 13 4.60 7.95 13.48
CA SER A 13 5.34 7.16 12.49
C SER A 13 5.57 5.70 12.92
N ILE A 14 5.89 5.47 14.19
CA ILE A 14 6.18 4.13 14.73
C ILE A 14 4.93 3.23 14.77
N PRO A 15 3.81 3.61 15.44
CA PRO A 15 2.61 2.78 15.44
C PRO A 15 2.06 2.55 14.02
N ARG A 16 2.20 3.53 13.13
CA ARG A 16 1.81 3.39 11.73
C ARG A 16 2.65 2.33 11.00
N ALA A 17 3.97 2.33 11.25
CA ALA A 17 4.87 1.31 10.72
C ALA A 17 4.47 -0.08 11.20
N LEU A 18 4.17 -0.21 12.50
CA LEU A 18 3.76 -1.48 13.10
C LEU A 18 2.44 -1.98 12.52
N ILE A 19 1.41 -1.13 12.42
CA ILE A 19 0.10 -1.52 11.87
C ILE A 19 0.24 -2.02 10.43
N VAL A 20 0.90 -1.24 9.57
CA VAL A 20 1.04 -1.59 8.15
C VAL A 20 1.96 -2.80 7.98
N GLY A 21 3.05 -2.85 8.74
CA GLY A 21 3.98 -3.98 8.74
C GLY A 21 3.31 -5.27 9.21
N LEU A 22 2.54 -5.22 10.30
CA LEU A 22 1.86 -6.38 10.87
C LEU A 22 0.83 -6.97 9.89
N VAL A 23 0.01 -6.12 9.27
CA VAL A 23 -0.98 -6.58 8.27
C VAL A 23 -0.27 -7.31 7.12
N PHE A 24 0.81 -6.73 6.61
CA PHE A 24 1.57 -7.34 5.52
C PHE A 24 2.34 -8.59 5.98
N GLY A 25 2.90 -8.57 7.18
CA GLY A 25 3.58 -9.71 7.79
C GLY A 25 2.65 -10.90 8.04
N ILE A 26 1.42 -10.65 8.52
CA ILE A 26 0.41 -11.72 8.70
C ILE A 26 0.06 -12.36 7.35
N VAL A 27 -0.20 -11.55 6.32
CA VAL A 27 -0.53 -12.07 4.98
C VAL A 27 0.61 -12.93 4.44
N THR A 28 1.85 -12.42 4.47
CA THR A 28 3.02 -13.17 3.99
C THR A 28 3.33 -14.39 4.85
N GLY A 29 3.15 -14.30 6.17
CA GLY A 29 3.31 -15.42 7.09
C GLY A 29 2.31 -16.54 6.82
N LEU A 30 1.03 -16.20 6.59
CA LEU A 30 0.00 -17.18 6.22
C LEU A 30 0.30 -17.84 4.87
N LEU A 31 0.73 -17.06 3.87
CA LEU A 31 1.11 -17.62 2.57
C LEU A 31 2.34 -18.55 2.69
N ALA A 32 3.33 -18.18 3.48
CA ALA A 32 4.49 -19.04 3.74
C ALA A 32 4.09 -20.33 4.48
N PHE A 33 3.17 -20.25 5.44
CA PHE A 33 2.63 -21.43 6.13
C PHE A 33 1.88 -22.35 5.17
N VAL A 34 0.97 -21.80 4.36
CA VAL A 34 0.17 -22.59 3.39
C VAL A 34 1.07 -23.24 2.33
N GLY A 35 2.06 -22.51 1.82
CA GLY A 35 2.97 -23.03 0.80
C GLY A 35 3.86 -24.14 1.35
N SER A 36 4.51 -23.93 2.49
CA SER A 36 5.49 -24.88 3.03
C SER A 36 4.89 -25.96 3.94
N GLY A 37 3.66 -25.80 4.43
CA GLY A 37 3.06 -26.62 5.48
C GLY A 37 3.73 -26.42 6.86
N SER A 38 4.67 -25.48 6.99
CA SER A 38 5.49 -25.28 8.20
C SER A 38 5.09 -24.03 8.97
N VAL A 39 4.62 -24.20 10.19
CA VAL A 39 4.33 -23.09 11.13
C VAL A 39 5.58 -22.22 11.34
N LEU A 40 6.76 -22.85 11.44
CA LEU A 40 8.01 -22.13 11.62
C LEU A 40 8.30 -21.19 10.43
N ALA A 41 8.11 -21.63 9.19
CA ALA A 41 8.28 -20.79 8.00
C ALA A 41 7.32 -19.59 8.03
N GLY A 42 6.07 -19.79 8.41
CA GLY A 42 5.09 -18.73 8.59
C GLY A 42 5.51 -17.69 9.63
N LEU A 43 5.97 -18.14 10.81
CA LEU A 43 6.44 -17.28 11.87
C LEU A 43 7.71 -16.50 11.48
N VAL A 44 8.66 -17.14 10.85
CA VAL A 44 9.90 -16.49 10.35
C VAL A 44 9.56 -15.41 9.35
N ALA A 45 8.69 -15.70 8.38
CA ALA A 45 8.23 -14.71 7.41
C ALA A 45 7.54 -13.52 8.09
N LEU A 46 6.65 -13.77 9.06
CA LEU A 46 5.96 -12.72 9.82
C LEU A 46 6.97 -11.84 10.57
N VAL A 47 7.90 -12.44 11.31
CA VAL A 47 8.87 -11.71 12.14
C VAL A 47 9.82 -10.85 11.30
N ILE A 48 10.23 -11.33 10.13
CA ILE A 48 11.14 -10.60 9.24
C ILE A 48 10.39 -9.52 8.46
N VAL A 49 9.26 -9.87 7.85
CA VAL A 49 8.54 -8.98 6.94
C VAL A 49 7.86 -7.82 7.68
N THR A 50 7.34 -8.06 8.88
CA THR A 50 6.67 -7.01 9.68
C THR A 50 7.55 -5.78 9.89
N PRO A 51 8.74 -5.85 10.49
CA PRO A 51 9.57 -4.67 10.72
C PRO A 51 10.14 -4.10 9.41
N LEU A 52 10.54 -4.95 8.48
CA LEU A 52 11.12 -4.52 7.21
C LEU A 52 10.13 -3.71 6.39
N TYR A 53 8.95 -4.27 6.13
CA TYR A 53 7.92 -3.61 5.34
C TYR A 53 7.34 -2.38 6.06
N GLY A 54 7.13 -2.49 7.37
CA GLY A 54 6.67 -1.39 8.21
C GLY A 54 7.61 -0.19 8.16
N ALA A 55 8.92 -0.40 8.34
CA ALA A 55 9.93 0.64 8.28
C ALA A 55 10.02 1.28 6.89
N LEU A 56 10.02 0.47 5.83
CA LEU A 56 10.04 0.95 4.44
C LEU A 56 8.82 1.81 4.14
N MET A 57 7.63 1.38 4.55
CA MET A 57 6.40 2.11 4.30
C MET A 57 6.32 3.40 5.13
N ALA A 58 6.74 3.38 6.39
CA ALA A 58 6.78 4.57 7.23
C ALA A 58 7.75 5.63 6.67
N ARG A 59 8.97 5.24 6.29
CA ARG A 59 9.95 6.12 5.63
C ARG A 59 9.37 6.72 4.34
N ARG A 60 8.70 5.89 3.55
CA ARG A 60 8.06 6.34 2.31
C ARG A 60 6.93 7.35 2.58
N MET A 61 6.10 7.12 3.60
CA MET A 61 5.02 8.02 3.97
C MET A 61 5.56 9.38 4.44
N THR A 62 6.59 9.40 5.28
CA THR A 62 7.24 10.63 5.75
C THR A 62 7.92 11.39 4.60
N LYS A 63 8.56 10.69 3.67
CA LYS A 63 9.20 11.30 2.50
C LYS A 63 8.21 12.02 1.58
N TYR A 64 7.01 11.46 1.40
CA TYR A 64 6.02 12.07 0.51
C TYR A 64 5.21 13.20 1.15
N TRP A 65 5.01 13.17 2.45
CA TRP A 65 4.30 14.23 3.17
C TRP A 65 5.02 14.61 4.48
N PRO A 66 6.14 15.32 4.39
CA PRO A 66 6.92 15.73 5.57
C PRO A 66 6.13 16.65 6.51
N GLY A 67 5.27 17.51 5.97
CA GLY A 67 4.39 18.41 6.74
C GLY A 67 3.37 17.69 7.65
N ALA A 68 3.15 16.38 7.47
CA ALA A 68 2.27 15.61 8.33
C ALA A 68 2.71 15.61 9.81
N ASN A 69 4.01 15.78 10.08
CA ASN A 69 4.53 15.75 11.46
C ASN A 69 4.12 16.99 12.27
N ASN A 70 3.82 18.10 11.59
CA ASN A 70 3.42 19.36 12.22
C ASN A 70 1.91 19.44 12.50
N LEU A 71 1.15 18.42 12.10
CA LEU A 71 -0.30 18.33 12.29
C LEU A 71 -0.63 17.39 13.44
N THR A 72 -1.75 17.66 14.11
CA THR A 72 -2.32 16.72 15.08
C THR A 72 -2.80 15.44 14.39
N GLY A 73 -2.99 14.35 15.12
CA GLY A 73 -3.50 13.10 14.56
C GLY A 73 -4.88 13.26 13.91
N THR A 74 -5.74 14.09 14.51
CA THR A 74 -7.09 14.43 14.02
C THR A 74 -7.02 15.24 12.74
N ASP A 75 -6.17 16.27 12.69
CA ASP A 75 -5.98 17.10 11.50
C ASP A 75 -5.45 16.27 10.31
N ARG A 76 -4.48 15.38 10.56
CA ARG A 76 -3.98 14.46 9.52
C ARG A 76 -5.09 13.58 8.92
N VAL A 77 -5.97 13.05 9.76
CA VAL A 77 -7.12 12.25 9.29
C VAL A 77 -8.09 13.12 8.50
N ALA A 78 -8.39 14.34 8.98
CA ALA A 78 -9.29 15.27 8.31
C ALA A 78 -8.77 15.63 6.91
N VAL A 79 -7.50 16.07 6.80
CA VAL A 79 -6.83 16.38 5.52
C VAL A 79 -6.84 15.17 4.58
N THR A 80 -6.45 13.99 5.08
CA THR A 80 -6.40 12.78 4.26
C THR A 80 -7.80 12.38 3.76
N ARG A 81 -8.83 12.55 4.58
CA ARG A 81 -10.22 12.25 4.20
C ARG A 81 -10.74 13.27 3.19
N ALA A 82 -10.56 14.57 3.41
CA ALA A 82 -10.97 15.62 2.49
C ALA A 82 -10.39 15.40 1.09
N VAL A 83 -9.07 15.20 0.98
CA VAL A 83 -8.39 14.95 -0.30
C VAL A 83 -8.87 13.68 -0.97
N ARG A 84 -9.14 12.60 -0.23
CA ARG A 84 -9.59 11.33 -0.82
C ARG A 84 -11.04 11.34 -1.27
N THR A 85 -11.87 12.13 -0.63
CA THR A 85 -13.30 12.26 -0.97
C THR A 85 -13.57 13.42 -1.93
N GLY A 86 -12.61 14.35 -2.11
CA GLY A 86 -12.78 15.55 -2.92
C GLY A 86 -13.78 16.53 -2.27
N ARG A 87 -13.84 16.56 -0.94
CA ARG A 87 -14.73 17.45 -0.18
C ARG A 87 -13.95 18.61 0.43
N ASP A 88 -14.64 19.71 0.66
CA ASP A 88 -14.13 20.81 1.44
C ASP A 88 -13.80 20.34 2.88
N ILE A 89 -12.68 20.86 3.41
CA ILE A 89 -12.25 20.55 4.77
C ILE A 89 -12.96 21.43 5.82
N GLY A 90 -13.55 22.55 5.42
CA GLY A 90 -14.26 23.50 6.30
C GLY A 90 -13.37 24.24 7.30
N ASP A 91 -12.05 24.04 7.28
CA ASP A 91 -11.07 24.68 8.17
C ASP A 91 -9.95 25.31 7.33
N ALA A 92 -10.00 26.63 7.16
CA ALA A 92 -9.02 27.38 6.38
C ALA A 92 -7.57 27.22 6.90
N ARG A 93 -7.39 26.92 8.17
CA ARG A 93 -6.08 26.65 8.78
C ARG A 93 -5.41 25.42 8.15
N LEU A 94 -6.18 24.46 7.68
CA LEU A 94 -5.70 23.20 7.09
C LEU A 94 -5.57 23.26 5.57
N ALA A 95 -5.98 24.35 4.91
CA ALA A 95 -5.87 24.53 3.47
C ALA A 95 -4.45 24.28 2.92
N PRO A 96 -3.37 24.81 3.52
CA PRO A 96 -2.01 24.52 3.06
C PRO A 96 -1.65 23.03 3.14
N ALA A 97 -2.18 22.32 4.13
CA ALA A 97 -1.93 20.89 4.30
C ALA A 97 -2.69 20.04 3.28
N VAL A 98 -3.89 20.46 2.87
CA VAL A 98 -4.68 19.84 1.77
C VAL A 98 -3.90 19.93 0.47
N ILE A 99 -3.42 21.13 0.13
CA ILE A 99 -2.61 21.38 -1.08
C ILE A 99 -1.33 20.54 -1.07
N ALA A 100 -0.60 20.54 0.06
CA ALA A 100 0.64 19.79 0.19
C ALA A 100 0.41 18.27 0.03
N TYR A 101 -0.66 17.72 0.62
CA TYR A 101 -0.97 16.30 0.51
C TYR A 101 -1.46 15.91 -0.90
N SER A 102 -2.24 16.76 -1.56
CA SER A 102 -2.67 16.57 -2.95
C SER A 102 -1.47 16.51 -3.91
N ARG A 103 -0.55 17.46 -3.82
CA ARG A 103 0.71 17.47 -4.58
C ARG A 103 1.58 16.25 -4.31
N ALA A 104 1.65 15.81 -3.04
CA ALA A 104 2.36 14.59 -2.67
C ALA A 104 1.78 13.34 -3.32
N LEU A 105 0.45 13.26 -3.44
CA LEU A 105 -0.22 12.16 -4.16
C LEU A 105 0.09 12.19 -5.66
N GLN A 106 0.11 13.36 -6.28
CA GLN A 106 0.46 13.53 -7.70
C GLN A 106 1.90 13.07 -7.96
N ALA A 107 2.87 13.57 -7.20
CA ALA A 107 4.27 13.17 -7.31
C ALA A 107 4.50 11.67 -7.07
N ALA A 108 3.74 11.07 -6.14
CA ALA A 108 3.79 9.62 -5.90
C ALA A 108 3.22 8.81 -7.07
N SER A 109 2.20 9.34 -7.77
CA SER A 109 1.57 8.68 -8.92
C SER A 109 2.48 8.65 -10.15
N GLU A 110 3.16 9.75 -10.44
CA GLU A 110 4.11 9.85 -11.57
C GLU A 110 5.23 8.81 -11.44
N ARG A 111 5.81 8.68 -10.25
CA ARG A 111 6.83 7.66 -9.99
C ARG A 111 6.31 6.23 -10.04
N SER A 112 5.02 6.00 -9.79
CA SER A 112 4.44 4.66 -9.88
C SER A 112 4.23 4.23 -11.34
N ARG A 113 3.92 5.16 -12.25
CA ARG A 113 3.82 4.89 -13.70
C ARG A 113 5.14 4.41 -14.29
N LEU A 114 6.26 4.99 -13.86
CA LEU A 114 7.59 4.59 -14.34
C LEU A 114 7.96 3.13 -13.96
N ARG A 115 7.32 2.56 -12.95
CA ARG A 115 7.56 1.19 -12.47
C ARG A 115 6.51 0.17 -12.93
N TRP A 116 5.60 0.57 -13.80
CA TRP A 116 4.57 -0.32 -14.35
C TRP A 116 5.17 -1.59 -15.00
N TRP A 117 6.27 -1.44 -15.72
CA TRP A 117 6.96 -2.57 -16.35
C TRP A 117 7.43 -3.61 -15.32
N LEU A 118 7.82 -3.19 -14.10
CA LEU A 118 8.19 -4.13 -13.03
C LEU A 118 7.01 -5.02 -12.63
N ILE A 119 5.80 -4.48 -12.59
CA ILE A 119 4.59 -5.24 -12.28
C ILE A 119 4.35 -6.29 -13.37
N VAL A 120 4.53 -5.93 -14.63
CA VAL A 120 4.41 -6.88 -15.75
C VAL A 120 5.44 -7.99 -15.65
N VAL A 121 6.71 -7.64 -15.44
CA VAL A 121 7.78 -8.63 -15.26
C VAL A 121 7.51 -9.56 -14.09
N LEU A 122 7.14 -9.02 -12.94
CA LEU A 122 6.80 -9.82 -11.76
C LEU A 122 5.59 -10.73 -12.01
N GLY A 123 4.59 -10.25 -12.76
CA GLY A 123 3.43 -11.06 -13.17
C GLY A 123 3.81 -12.23 -14.06
N VAL A 124 4.71 -12.01 -15.02
CA VAL A 124 5.24 -13.08 -15.90
C VAL A 124 6.04 -14.10 -15.09
N VAL A 125 6.87 -13.65 -14.16
CA VAL A 125 7.64 -14.53 -13.26
C VAL A 125 6.70 -15.33 -12.36
N ALA A 126 5.67 -14.69 -11.79
CA ALA A 126 4.68 -15.38 -10.97
C ALA A 126 3.90 -16.45 -11.76
N LEU A 127 3.55 -16.16 -13.02
CA LEU A 127 2.94 -17.14 -13.92
C LEU A 127 3.86 -18.33 -14.17
N GLY A 128 5.15 -18.06 -14.42
CA GLY A 128 6.15 -19.10 -14.62
C GLY A 128 6.24 -20.03 -13.42
N PHE A 129 6.32 -19.50 -12.20
CA PHE A 129 6.30 -20.30 -10.97
C PHE A 129 5.01 -21.10 -10.82
N ALA A 130 3.84 -20.49 -11.06
CA ALA A 130 2.55 -21.18 -10.95
C ALA A 130 2.46 -22.37 -11.91
N ILE A 131 2.97 -22.25 -13.13
CA ILE A 131 3.03 -23.35 -14.11
C ILE A 131 4.01 -24.44 -13.62
N VAL A 132 5.21 -24.06 -13.22
CA VAL A 132 6.23 -25.02 -12.73
C VAL A 132 5.69 -25.81 -11.54
N ASP A 133 5.14 -25.16 -10.54
CA ASP A 133 4.61 -25.80 -9.33
C ASP A 133 3.38 -26.71 -9.62
N THR A 134 2.72 -26.50 -10.76
CA THR A 134 1.60 -27.35 -11.20
C THR A 134 2.10 -28.61 -11.93
N VAL A 135 3.18 -28.52 -12.70
CA VAL A 135 3.66 -29.65 -13.51
C VAL A 135 4.75 -30.47 -12.81
N THR A 136 5.37 -29.93 -11.76
CA THR A 136 6.32 -30.66 -10.92
C THR A 136 5.61 -31.32 -9.74
N PRO A 137 6.16 -32.36 -9.12
CA PRO A 137 5.59 -33.01 -7.93
C PRO A 137 5.80 -32.13 -6.67
N ALA A 138 5.31 -30.90 -6.72
CA ALA A 138 5.32 -29.96 -5.60
C ALA A 138 4.14 -30.20 -4.64
N PRO A 139 4.27 -29.85 -3.36
CA PRO A 139 3.14 -29.86 -2.44
C PRO A 139 1.99 -29.01 -2.96
N VAL A 140 0.76 -29.48 -2.81
CA VAL A 140 -0.46 -28.76 -3.26
C VAL A 140 -0.50 -27.31 -2.74
N GLY A 141 0.00 -27.09 -1.52
CA GLY A 141 0.09 -25.76 -0.90
C GLY A 141 0.95 -24.78 -1.72
N GLU A 142 2.07 -25.23 -2.27
CA GLU A 142 2.93 -24.38 -3.11
C GLU A 142 2.21 -23.96 -4.40
N ALA A 143 1.61 -24.90 -5.10
CA ALA A 143 0.84 -24.60 -6.30
C ALA A 143 -0.32 -23.61 -6.01
N VAL A 144 -1.07 -23.82 -4.92
CA VAL A 144 -2.14 -22.91 -4.51
C VAL A 144 -1.61 -21.50 -4.25
N VAL A 145 -0.50 -21.36 -3.52
CA VAL A 145 0.10 -20.06 -3.21
C VAL A 145 0.59 -19.36 -4.48
N SER A 146 1.24 -20.08 -5.39
CA SER A 146 1.73 -19.54 -6.65
C SER A 146 0.60 -19.03 -7.55
N TRP A 147 -0.52 -19.75 -7.64
CA TRP A 147 -1.71 -19.31 -8.34
C TRP A 147 -2.39 -18.11 -7.67
N LEU A 148 -2.42 -18.03 -6.33
CA LEU A 148 -2.90 -16.85 -5.61
C LEU A 148 -2.03 -15.62 -5.90
N TYR A 149 -0.71 -15.77 -5.90
CA TYR A 149 0.20 -14.68 -6.29
C TYR A 149 -0.08 -14.22 -7.73
N PHE A 150 -0.18 -15.17 -8.67
CA PHE A 150 -0.46 -14.81 -10.06
C PHE A 150 -1.82 -14.11 -10.20
N ALA A 151 -2.89 -14.60 -9.58
CA ALA A 151 -4.22 -13.99 -9.63
C ALA A 151 -4.26 -12.57 -9.04
N PHE A 152 -3.35 -12.25 -8.12
CA PHE A 152 -3.26 -10.92 -7.52
C PHE A 152 -2.79 -9.85 -8.53
N PHE A 153 -1.91 -10.19 -9.47
CA PHE A 153 -1.37 -9.23 -10.44
C PHE A 153 -2.41 -8.62 -11.39
N PRO A 154 -3.29 -9.36 -12.07
CA PRO A 154 -4.31 -8.74 -12.91
C PRO A 154 -5.30 -7.88 -12.10
N ILE A 155 -5.61 -8.27 -10.85
CA ILE A 155 -6.45 -7.45 -9.96
C ILE A 155 -5.75 -6.12 -9.66
N GLU A 156 -4.48 -6.14 -9.27
CA GLU A 156 -3.67 -4.94 -9.04
C GLU A 156 -3.52 -4.11 -10.32
N ALA A 157 -3.23 -4.73 -11.46
CA ALA A 157 -3.03 -4.07 -12.73
C ALA A 157 -4.29 -3.34 -13.23
N TRP A 158 -5.48 -3.89 -12.98
CA TRP A 158 -6.74 -3.32 -13.44
C TRP A 158 -7.36 -2.33 -12.44
N TRP A 159 -7.36 -2.68 -11.15
CA TRP A 159 -8.01 -1.89 -10.09
C TRP A 159 -7.17 -0.70 -9.62
N TRP A 160 -5.84 -0.87 -9.53
CA TRP A 160 -4.93 0.16 -9.03
C TRP A 160 -4.92 1.45 -9.85
N PRO A 161 -4.78 1.43 -11.20
CA PRO A 161 -4.81 2.66 -12.00
C PRO A 161 -6.12 3.43 -11.86
N ARG A 162 -7.25 2.70 -11.83
CA ARG A 162 -8.58 3.30 -11.66
C ARG A 162 -8.73 3.98 -10.31
N ARG A 163 -8.29 3.32 -9.26
CA ARG A 163 -8.29 3.89 -7.91
C ARG A 163 -7.37 5.11 -7.82
N GLN A 164 -6.18 5.06 -8.39
CA GLN A 164 -5.28 6.21 -8.47
C GLN A 164 -5.91 7.39 -9.21
N ALA A 165 -6.48 7.18 -10.39
CA ALA A 165 -7.12 8.23 -11.17
C ALA A 165 -8.24 8.92 -10.37
N ARG A 166 -9.09 8.17 -9.68
CA ARG A 166 -10.14 8.72 -8.80
C ARG A 166 -9.56 9.56 -7.66
N LEU A 167 -8.52 9.07 -7.00
CA LEU A 167 -7.89 9.80 -5.89
C LEU A 167 -7.20 11.08 -6.35
N LEU A 168 -6.59 11.09 -7.52
CA LEU A 168 -5.99 12.29 -8.10
C LEU A 168 -7.06 13.31 -8.51
N ALA A 169 -8.17 12.86 -9.09
CA ALA A 169 -9.30 13.72 -9.42
C ALA A 169 -9.91 14.36 -8.16
N ASN A 170 -10.11 13.57 -7.11
CA ASN A 170 -10.62 14.05 -5.83
C ASN A 170 -9.63 15.03 -5.16
N GLY A 171 -8.33 14.75 -5.23
CA GLY A 171 -7.29 15.64 -4.70
C GLY A 171 -7.33 17.02 -5.37
N ARG A 172 -7.47 17.07 -6.69
CA ARG A 172 -7.61 18.34 -7.43
C ARG A 172 -8.88 19.09 -7.05
N ARG A 173 -10.01 18.39 -6.88
CA ARG A 173 -11.26 19.01 -6.41
C ARG A 173 -11.11 19.60 -5.01
N ALA A 174 -10.53 18.85 -4.07
CA ALA A 174 -10.29 19.38 -2.73
C ALA A 174 -9.36 20.60 -2.73
N GLU A 175 -8.37 20.64 -3.63
CA GLU A 175 -7.46 21.77 -3.81
C GLU A 175 -8.17 23.03 -4.39
N GLN A 176 -9.24 22.86 -5.16
CA GLN A 176 -10.05 23.96 -5.72
C GLN A 176 -11.06 24.52 -4.72
N LEU A 177 -11.38 23.80 -3.66
CA LEU A 177 -12.36 24.17 -2.65
C LEU A 177 -11.75 24.91 -1.44
N VAL A 178 -10.43 24.97 -1.35
CA VAL A 178 -9.66 25.65 -0.29
C VAL A 178 -8.90 26.83 -0.86
#